data_b26a324d6b40649a9b2e2e6294e0ba53
#
_entry.id   b26a324d6b40649a9b2e2e6294e0ba53
#
_cell.length_a   1.000
_cell.length_b   1.000
_cell.length_c   1.000
_cell.angle_alpha   90.00
_cell.angle_beta   90.00
_cell.angle_gamma   90.00
#
_symmetry.space_group_name_H-M   'P 1'
#
loop_
_entity.id
_entity.type
_entity.pdbx_description
1 polymer ?
#
loop_
_entity_poly.entity_id
_entity_poly.type
_entity_poly.pdbx_seq_one_letter_code
_entity_poly.pdbx_strand_id
1 'polypeptide(L)'
;MLRIYLLQNLYDLSDMKVMNEVIDSRAFSDFCGVDSPNQVPDGDTIGRFRNILVENGLQEKLFHQVIEILSEKGLILKRGTIVDSTLIAAPSSTKNKDKKRDKDAHSVKKGNQWHFGYKAHIGVDKDSGLVHHLKVTGANEHDVTATPDLMHGEEKELYGDSG
;
A
#
# COMPACT_ATOMS: atom_id res chain seq x y z
N MET A 1 4.73 15.42 -9.71
CA MET A 1 5.29 14.33 -8.88
C MET A 1 4.21 13.36 -8.34
N LEU A 2 3.23 13.78 -7.54
CA LEU A 2 2.22 12.87 -6.96
C LEU A 2 1.46 12.05 -8.02
N ARG A 3 1.07 12.67 -9.14
CA ARG A 3 0.37 11.97 -10.24
C ARG A 3 1.25 10.89 -10.89
N ILE A 4 2.55 11.16 -11.06
CA ILE A 4 3.52 10.17 -11.56
C ILE A 4 3.63 9.00 -10.58
N TYR A 5 3.71 9.29 -9.27
CA TYR A 5 3.73 8.27 -8.23
C TYR A 5 2.45 7.42 -8.20
N LEU A 6 1.28 8.02 -8.43
CA LEU A 6 0.03 7.27 -8.57
C LEU A 6 0.04 6.34 -9.79
N LEU A 7 0.49 6.81 -10.97
CA LEU A 7 0.63 5.96 -12.15
C LEU A 7 1.61 4.81 -11.91
N GLN A 8 2.74 5.10 -11.24
CA GLN A 8 3.73 4.09 -10.90
C GLN A 8 3.13 2.93 -10.10
N ASN A 9 2.30 3.25 -9.09
CA ASN A 9 1.66 2.23 -8.27
C ASN A 9 0.50 1.53 -8.97
N LEU A 10 -0.33 2.27 -9.74
CA LEU A 10 -1.48 1.70 -10.46
C LEU A 10 -1.07 0.69 -11.55
N TYR A 11 0.08 0.91 -12.17
CA TYR A 11 0.56 0.08 -13.28
C TYR A 11 1.79 -0.77 -12.93
N ASP A 12 2.16 -0.83 -11.65
CA ASP A 12 3.32 -1.58 -11.14
C ASP A 12 4.61 -1.29 -11.93
N LEU A 13 4.92 -0.01 -12.12
CA LEU A 13 6.05 0.45 -12.91
C LEU A 13 7.27 0.74 -12.04
N SER A 14 8.46 0.39 -12.54
CA SER A 14 9.71 0.87 -11.94
C SER A 14 9.89 2.38 -12.19
N ASP A 15 10.80 3.03 -11.44
CA ASP A 15 11.09 4.47 -11.58
C ASP A 15 11.43 4.86 -13.02
N MET A 16 12.24 4.03 -13.70
CA MET A 16 12.60 4.25 -15.11
C MET A 16 11.43 3.99 -16.07
N LYS A 17 10.62 2.98 -15.79
CA LYS A 17 9.47 2.68 -16.64
C LYS A 17 8.40 3.75 -16.58
N VAL A 18 8.04 4.24 -15.38
CA VAL A 18 7.01 5.30 -15.29
C VAL A 18 7.46 6.59 -15.98
N MET A 19 8.76 6.92 -15.91
CA MET A 19 9.33 8.04 -16.66
C MET A 19 9.11 7.87 -18.17
N ASN A 20 9.49 6.71 -18.73
CA ASN A 20 9.34 6.43 -20.15
C ASN A 20 7.86 6.42 -20.57
N GLU A 21 6.99 5.80 -19.78
CA GLU A 21 5.54 5.77 -20.07
C GLU A 21 4.92 7.18 -20.06
N VAL A 22 5.36 8.07 -19.16
CA VAL A 22 4.89 9.48 -19.18
C VAL A 22 5.40 10.23 -20.42
N ILE A 23 6.59 9.88 -20.94
CA ILE A 23 7.12 10.48 -22.18
C ILE A 23 6.37 9.94 -23.41
N ASP A 24 6.14 8.64 -23.46
CA ASP A 24 5.66 7.94 -24.66
C ASP A 24 4.13 7.98 -24.78
N SER A 25 3.40 8.06 -23.64
CA SER A 25 1.95 8.04 -23.61
C SER A 25 1.36 9.45 -23.46
N ARG A 26 0.63 9.91 -24.48
CA ARG A 26 -0.11 11.17 -24.43
C ARG A 26 -1.10 11.22 -23.25
N ALA A 27 -1.79 10.12 -22.98
CA ALA A 27 -2.74 10.05 -21.86
C ALA A 27 -2.05 10.21 -20.51
N PHE A 28 -0.84 9.64 -20.32
CA PHE A 28 -0.08 9.76 -19.11
C PHE A 28 0.52 11.16 -18.95
N SER A 29 1.05 11.76 -20.03
CA SER A 29 1.55 13.13 -19.97
C SER A 29 0.44 14.13 -19.65
N ASP A 30 -0.72 14.00 -20.30
CA ASP A 30 -1.89 14.86 -20.02
C ASP A 30 -2.38 14.69 -18.55
N PHE A 31 -2.46 13.45 -18.04
CA PHE A 31 -2.82 13.18 -16.64
C PHE A 31 -1.80 13.80 -15.68
N CYS A 32 -0.51 13.71 -15.97
CA CYS A 32 0.56 14.26 -15.13
C CYS A 32 0.68 15.78 -15.24
N GLY A 33 0.07 16.40 -16.23
CA GLY A 33 0.21 17.84 -16.54
C GLY A 33 1.60 18.16 -17.08
N VAL A 34 2.12 17.29 -17.96
CA VAL A 34 3.43 17.40 -18.60
C VAL A 34 3.24 17.71 -20.09
N ASP A 35 3.71 18.86 -20.53
CA ASP A 35 3.58 19.33 -21.91
C ASP A 35 4.79 18.97 -22.78
N SER A 36 5.91 18.61 -22.16
CA SER A 36 7.18 18.35 -22.82
C SER A 36 7.97 17.25 -22.10
N PRO A 37 8.68 16.37 -22.83
CA PRO A 37 9.55 15.34 -22.24
C PRO A 37 10.57 15.90 -21.25
N ASN A 38 11.04 17.13 -21.44
CA ASN A 38 12.01 17.78 -20.54
C ASN A 38 11.43 18.12 -19.15
N GLN A 39 10.12 18.07 -18.98
CA GLN A 39 9.45 18.29 -17.70
C GLN A 39 9.28 17.00 -16.89
N VAL A 40 9.51 15.85 -17.51
CA VAL A 40 9.43 14.56 -16.84
C VAL A 40 10.66 14.39 -15.94
N PRO A 41 10.45 14.15 -14.62
CA PRO A 41 11.58 13.95 -13.71
C PRO A 41 12.29 12.63 -14.03
N ASP A 42 13.59 12.59 -13.75
CA ASP A 42 14.38 11.36 -13.85
C ASP A 42 14.00 10.33 -12.75
N GLY A 43 14.43 9.09 -12.91
CA GLY A 43 14.14 8.00 -11.98
C GLY A 43 14.68 8.27 -10.57
N ASP A 44 15.82 8.93 -10.43
CA ASP A 44 16.40 9.29 -9.13
C ASP A 44 15.52 10.33 -8.40
N THR A 45 14.97 11.28 -9.14
CA THR A 45 14.04 12.29 -8.60
C THR A 45 12.73 11.64 -8.14
N ILE A 46 12.22 10.64 -8.89
CA ILE A 46 11.05 9.86 -8.49
C ILE A 46 11.34 9.08 -7.21
N GLY A 47 12.49 8.41 -7.12
CA GLY A 47 12.93 7.71 -5.92
C GLY A 47 13.06 8.62 -4.69
N ARG A 48 13.67 9.80 -4.86
CA ARG A 48 13.77 10.82 -3.79
C ARG A 48 12.40 11.31 -3.33
N PHE A 49 11.47 11.53 -4.25
CA PHE A 49 10.10 11.92 -3.89
C PHE A 49 9.41 10.85 -3.05
N ARG A 50 9.53 9.57 -3.40
CA ARG A 50 9.02 8.45 -2.62
C ARG A 50 9.60 8.43 -1.20
N ASN A 51 10.93 8.62 -1.07
CA ASN A 51 11.57 8.69 0.24
C ASN A 51 11.02 9.84 1.10
N ILE A 52 10.79 11.01 0.52
CA ILE A 52 10.15 12.13 1.22
C ILE A 52 8.75 11.76 1.72
N LEU A 53 7.95 11.06 0.92
CA LEU A 53 6.63 10.61 1.35
C LEU A 53 6.72 9.65 2.54
N VAL A 54 7.66 8.69 2.50
CA VAL A 54 7.88 7.70 3.57
C VAL A 54 8.39 8.38 4.85
N GLU A 55 9.46 9.16 4.75
CA GLU A 55 10.12 9.80 5.89
C GLU A 55 9.21 10.78 6.65
N ASN A 56 8.22 11.35 5.97
CA ASN A 56 7.27 12.29 6.56
C ASN A 56 5.88 11.68 6.85
N GLY A 57 5.71 10.36 6.70
CA GLY A 57 4.44 9.68 6.91
C GLY A 57 3.28 10.19 6.04
N LEU A 58 3.61 10.71 4.84
CA LEU A 58 2.62 11.33 3.96
C LEU A 58 1.76 10.29 3.23
N GLN A 59 2.24 9.07 3.07
CA GLN A 59 1.47 7.98 2.44
C GLN A 59 0.24 7.64 3.27
N GLU A 60 0.40 7.50 4.57
CA GLU A 60 -0.71 7.24 5.51
C GLU A 60 -1.71 8.40 5.52
N LYS A 61 -1.23 9.64 5.57
CA LYS A 61 -2.09 10.83 5.51
C LYS A 61 -2.89 10.91 4.21
N LEU A 62 -2.26 10.57 3.07
CA LEU A 62 -2.95 10.52 1.77
C LEU A 62 -4.03 9.43 1.76
N PHE A 63 -3.74 8.25 2.32
CA PHE A 63 -4.71 7.17 2.44
C PHE A 63 -5.92 7.62 3.26
N HIS A 64 -5.71 8.18 4.44
CA HIS A 64 -6.81 8.67 5.29
C HIS A 64 -7.63 9.78 4.61
N GLN A 65 -7.00 10.71 3.89
CA GLN A 65 -7.73 11.73 3.14
C GLN A 65 -8.62 11.12 2.04
N VAL A 66 -8.14 10.11 1.33
CA VAL A 66 -8.96 9.41 0.31
C VAL A 66 -10.15 8.73 0.97
N ILE A 67 -9.94 8.03 2.10
CA ILE A 67 -11.02 7.38 2.85
C ILE A 67 -12.07 8.39 3.34
N GLU A 68 -11.64 9.54 3.84
CA GLU A 68 -12.52 10.62 4.27
C GLU A 68 -13.40 11.12 3.11
N ILE A 69 -12.80 11.43 1.96
CA ILE A 69 -13.52 11.84 0.75
C ILE A 69 -14.54 10.79 0.28
N LEU A 70 -14.15 9.50 0.30
CA LEU A 70 -15.03 8.40 -0.08
C LEU A 70 -16.20 8.24 0.90
N SER A 71 -15.94 8.41 2.19
CA SER A 71 -16.95 8.36 3.25
C SER A 71 -17.94 9.53 3.13
N GLU A 72 -17.46 10.76 2.91
CA GLU A 72 -18.29 11.94 2.69
C GLU A 72 -19.20 11.80 1.46
N LYS A 73 -18.71 11.13 0.42
CA LYS A 73 -19.50 10.81 -0.78
C LYS A 73 -20.47 9.65 -0.60
N GLY A 74 -20.51 9.02 0.58
CA GLY A 74 -21.36 7.88 0.87
C GLY A 74 -20.96 6.59 0.12
N LEU A 75 -19.70 6.48 -0.32
CA LEU A 75 -19.20 5.31 -1.02
C LEU A 75 -18.70 4.23 -0.07
N ILE A 76 -18.36 4.56 1.18
CA ILE A 76 -18.09 3.62 2.26
C ILE A 76 -19.33 3.60 3.15
N LEU A 77 -20.02 2.46 3.18
CA LEU A 77 -21.36 2.36 3.78
C LEU A 77 -21.33 2.01 5.27
N LYS A 78 -20.19 1.55 5.79
CA LYS A 78 -19.96 1.25 7.22
C LYS A 78 -20.96 0.27 7.86
N ARG A 79 -21.56 -0.64 7.08
CA ARG A 79 -22.53 -1.61 7.58
C ARG A 79 -21.90 -2.90 8.08
N GLY A 80 -20.77 -3.26 7.49
CA GLY A 80 -19.99 -4.43 7.85
C GLY A 80 -18.59 -4.36 7.27
N THR A 81 -17.65 -5.02 7.93
CA THR A 81 -16.24 -5.07 7.54
C THR A 81 -15.82 -6.50 7.23
N ILE A 82 -15.13 -6.67 6.12
CA ILE A 82 -14.41 -7.89 5.76
C ILE A 82 -12.94 -7.66 6.16
N VAL A 83 -12.39 -8.57 6.95
CA VAL A 83 -10.97 -8.53 7.34
C VAL A 83 -10.22 -9.63 6.61
N ASP A 84 -9.07 -9.28 6.06
CA ASP A 84 -8.16 -10.20 5.37
C ASP A 84 -6.72 -9.75 5.56
N SER A 85 -5.77 -10.63 5.23
CA SER A 85 -4.36 -10.32 5.29
C SER A 85 -3.57 -10.91 4.13
N THR A 86 -2.55 -10.20 3.70
CA THR A 86 -1.61 -10.68 2.70
C THR A 86 -0.17 -10.60 3.21
N LEU A 87 0.66 -11.56 2.78
CA LEU A 87 2.08 -11.61 3.12
C LEU A 87 2.87 -10.72 2.16
N ILE A 88 3.73 -9.87 2.72
CA ILE A 88 4.69 -9.04 2.00
C ILE A 88 6.08 -9.59 2.29
N ALA A 89 6.75 -10.12 1.26
CA ALA A 89 8.08 -10.67 1.41
C ALA A 89 9.13 -9.56 1.66
N ALA A 90 9.99 -9.79 2.63
CA ALA A 90 11.19 -8.98 2.87
C ALA A 90 12.46 -9.74 2.48
N PRO A 91 13.54 -9.05 2.09
CA PRO A 91 14.81 -9.69 1.80
C PRO A 91 15.34 -10.46 3.02
N SER A 92 15.44 -11.78 2.89
CA SER A 92 15.98 -12.65 3.96
C SER A 92 17.50 -12.69 4.00
N SER A 93 18.18 -12.12 2.99
CA SER A 93 19.63 -12.13 2.85
C SER A 93 20.29 -11.14 3.82
N THR A 94 21.41 -11.56 4.41
CA THR A 94 22.32 -10.71 5.20
C THR A 94 23.44 -10.10 4.36
N LYS A 95 23.41 -10.24 3.03
CA LYS A 95 24.44 -9.72 2.10
C LYS A 95 24.24 -8.24 1.77
N ASN A 96 23.55 -7.49 2.62
CA ASN A 96 23.39 -6.03 2.52
C ASN A 96 24.56 -5.31 3.21
N LYS A 97 24.60 -3.98 3.07
CA LYS A 97 25.64 -3.11 3.68
C LYS A 97 25.76 -3.31 5.19
N ASP A 98 24.64 -3.50 5.87
CA ASP A 98 24.58 -3.63 7.34
C ASP A 98 24.75 -5.06 7.84
N LYS A 99 24.86 -6.04 6.92
CA LYS A 99 24.97 -7.48 7.21
C LYS A 99 23.90 -8.01 8.19
N LYS A 100 22.72 -7.38 8.17
CA LYS A 100 21.59 -7.69 9.07
C LYS A 100 20.32 -7.87 8.27
N ARG A 101 19.43 -8.70 8.77
CA ARG A 101 18.04 -8.76 8.31
C ARG A 101 17.27 -7.58 8.91
N ASP A 102 16.18 -7.21 8.27
CA ASP A 102 15.22 -6.30 8.86
C ASP A 102 14.71 -6.89 10.18
N LYS A 103 14.85 -6.12 11.27
CA LYS A 103 14.51 -6.55 12.64
C LYS A 103 13.00 -6.63 12.88
N ASP A 104 12.24 -5.88 12.11
CA ASP A 104 10.78 -5.78 12.24
C ASP A 104 10.07 -6.79 11.33
N ALA A 105 10.80 -7.42 10.38
CA ALA A 105 10.31 -8.53 9.57
C ALA A 105 10.46 -9.86 10.30
N HIS A 106 9.43 -10.70 10.25
CA HIS A 106 9.38 -11.99 10.94
C HIS A 106 9.08 -13.14 9.99
N SER A 107 9.37 -14.37 10.45
CA SER A 107 9.09 -15.58 9.69
C SER A 107 7.74 -16.16 10.09
N VAL A 108 6.96 -16.59 9.10
CA VAL A 108 5.72 -17.34 9.30
C VAL A 108 5.70 -18.55 8.37
N LYS A 109 5.07 -19.65 8.81
CA LYS A 109 4.84 -20.83 7.99
C LYS A 109 3.41 -20.80 7.48
N LYS A 110 3.22 -20.80 6.15
CA LYS A 110 1.90 -20.95 5.51
C LYS A 110 1.92 -22.25 4.67
N GLY A 111 1.12 -23.21 5.07
CA GLY A 111 1.20 -24.56 4.51
C GLY A 111 2.58 -25.17 4.76
N ASN A 112 3.26 -25.59 3.70
CA ASN A 112 4.63 -26.17 3.78
C ASN A 112 5.74 -25.18 3.46
N GLN A 113 5.45 -23.89 3.28
CA GLN A 113 6.43 -22.86 2.93
C GLN A 113 6.66 -21.87 4.06
N TRP A 114 7.93 -21.49 4.24
CA TRP A 114 8.32 -20.41 5.13
C TRP A 114 8.41 -19.10 4.38
N HIS A 115 7.79 -18.08 4.94
CA HIS A 115 7.82 -16.70 4.44
C HIS A 115 8.52 -15.83 5.48
N PHE A 116 9.39 -14.93 5.03
CA PHE A 116 10.02 -13.92 5.87
C PHE A 116 9.60 -12.54 5.38
N GLY A 117 9.05 -11.72 6.25
CA GLY A 117 8.58 -10.39 5.88
C GLY A 117 7.53 -9.85 6.83
N TYR A 118 6.53 -9.24 6.24
CA TYR A 118 5.44 -8.55 6.90
C TYR A 118 4.10 -9.15 6.50
N LYS A 119 3.08 -8.77 7.24
CA LYS A 119 1.69 -9.04 6.91
C LYS A 119 0.94 -7.70 6.83
N ALA A 120 0.28 -7.46 5.72
CA ALA A 120 -0.64 -6.34 5.58
C ALA A 120 -2.06 -6.84 5.85
N HIS A 121 -2.65 -6.33 6.92
CA HIS A 121 -4.03 -6.60 7.30
C HIS A 121 -4.90 -5.47 6.76
N ILE A 122 -6.02 -5.79 6.15
CA ILE A 122 -6.96 -4.82 5.55
C ILE A 122 -8.35 -4.98 6.14
N GLY A 123 -9.01 -3.85 6.37
CA GLY A 123 -10.44 -3.76 6.63
C GLY A 123 -11.14 -3.21 5.40
N VAL A 124 -12.09 -3.97 4.86
CA VAL A 124 -12.79 -3.69 3.61
C VAL A 124 -14.27 -3.50 3.90
N ASP A 125 -14.89 -2.42 3.41
CA ASP A 125 -16.33 -2.26 3.47
C ASP A 125 -17.02 -3.35 2.64
N LYS A 126 -17.90 -4.11 3.29
CA LYS A 126 -18.49 -5.32 2.69
C LYS A 126 -19.37 -5.02 1.46
N ASP A 127 -19.98 -3.85 1.41
CA ASP A 127 -20.95 -3.51 0.37
C ASP A 127 -20.25 -2.84 -0.83
N SER A 128 -19.28 -1.97 -0.58
CA SER A 128 -18.56 -1.26 -1.63
C SER A 128 -17.28 -1.94 -2.10
N GLY A 129 -16.71 -2.84 -1.30
CA GLY A 129 -15.41 -3.44 -1.57
C GLY A 129 -14.22 -2.50 -1.41
N LEU A 130 -14.42 -1.32 -0.83
CA LEU A 130 -13.38 -0.34 -0.62
C LEU A 130 -12.60 -0.61 0.68
N VAL A 131 -11.28 -0.58 0.60
CA VAL A 131 -10.41 -0.66 1.78
C VAL A 131 -10.53 0.63 2.58
N HIS A 132 -10.84 0.52 3.87
CA HIS A 132 -10.96 1.67 4.76
C HIS A 132 -9.94 1.67 5.91
N HIS A 133 -9.36 0.52 6.24
CA HIS A 133 -8.29 0.39 7.23
C HIS A 133 -7.18 -0.50 6.71
N LEU A 134 -5.95 -0.16 7.10
CA LEU A 134 -4.75 -0.91 6.78
C LEU A 134 -3.84 -0.93 8.02
N LYS A 135 -3.34 -2.11 8.38
CA LYS A 135 -2.31 -2.28 9.40
C LYS A 135 -1.22 -3.20 8.89
N VAL A 136 0.04 -2.82 9.07
CA VAL A 136 1.19 -3.65 8.72
C VAL A 136 1.85 -4.14 10.01
N THR A 137 2.11 -5.45 10.09
CA THR A 137 2.78 -6.11 11.22
C THR A 137 3.89 -7.03 10.74
N GLY A 138 4.70 -7.57 11.65
CA GLY A 138 5.56 -8.70 11.31
C GLY A 138 4.72 -9.90 10.85
N ALA A 139 5.25 -10.71 9.95
CA ALA A 139 4.49 -11.82 9.33
C ALA A 139 3.99 -12.88 10.35
N ASN A 140 4.58 -12.93 11.54
CA ASN A 140 4.19 -13.86 12.62
C ASN A 140 2.97 -13.41 13.44
N GLU A 141 2.46 -12.19 13.23
CA GLU A 141 1.29 -11.69 13.93
C GLU A 141 0.02 -12.42 13.46
N HIS A 142 -0.86 -12.76 14.40
CA HIS A 142 -2.13 -13.40 14.10
C HIS A 142 -3.16 -12.38 13.61
N ASP A 143 -3.97 -12.74 12.62
CA ASP A 143 -4.95 -11.84 12.00
C ASP A 143 -5.99 -11.34 13.01
N VAL A 144 -6.39 -12.19 13.96
CA VAL A 144 -7.32 -11.84 15.04
C VAL A 144 -6.79 -10.68 15.91
N THR A 145 -5.46 -10.60 16.12
CA THR A 145 -4.85 -9.54 16.92
C THR A 145 -4.94 -8.17 16.24
N ALA A 146 -4.91 -8.16 14.91
CA ALA A 146 -5.01 -6.93 14.11
C ALA A 146 -6.46 -6.49 13.88
N THR A 147 -7.43 -7.39 14.02
CA THR A 147 -8.86 -7.14 13.71
C THR A 147 -9.43 -5.87 14.37
N PRO A 148 -9.20 -5.58 15.67
CA PRO A 148 -9.73 -4.36 16.31
C PRO A 148 -9.29 -3.07 15.62
N ASP A 149 -8.06 -3.03 15.05
CA ASP A 149 -7.51 -1.86 14.37
C ASP A 149 -8.01 -1.71 12.93
N LEU A 150 -8.73 -2.71 12.43
CA LEU A 150 -9.28 -2.73 11.07
C LEU A 150 -10.75 -2.32 11.04
N MET A 151 -11.35 -2.05 12.20
CA MET A 151 -12.74 -1.72 12.34
C MET A 151 -12.94 -0.21 12.49
N HIS A 152 -14.04 0.31 11.95
CA HIS A 152 -14.45 1.71 12.15
C HIS A 152 -15.33 1.90 13.41
N GLY A 153 -15.76 0.80 14.07
CA GLY A 153 -16.49 0.81 15.33
C GLY A 153 -18.01 0.94 15.21
N GLU A 154 -18.55 1.04 13.99
CA GLU A 154 -19.99 1.13 13.72
C GLU A 154 -20.53 -0.12 13.01
N GLU A 155 -19.68 -1.15 12.86
CA GLU A 155 -20.03 -2.39 12.16
C GLU A 155 -21.15 -3.14 12.86
N LYS A 156 -22.12 -3.60 12.06
CA LYS A 156 -23.14 -4.56 12.48
C LYS A 156 -22.70 -6.00 12.23
N GLU A 157 -21.75 -6.18 11.33
CA GLU A 157 -21.30 -7.48 10.85
C GLU A 157 -19.78 -7.44 10.60
N LEU A 158 -19.10 -8.51 10.99
CA LEU A 158 -17.67 -8.70 10.74
C LEU A 158 -17.47 -10.04 10.05
N TYR A 159 -16.73 -10.04 8.96
CA TYR A 159 -16.38 -11.23 8.19
C TYR A 159 -14.88 -11.42 8.16
N GLY A 160 -14.43 -12.63 8.36
CA GLY A 160 -13.03 -13.01 8.26
C GLY A 160 -12.90 -14.45 7.83
N ASP A 161 -11.75 -14.83 7.30
CA ASP A 161 -11.46 -16.24 7.02
C ASP A 161 -11.23 -16.99 8.35
N SER A 162 -11.70 -18.22 8.41
CA SER A 162 -11.38 -19.14 9.50
C SER A 162 -9.97 -19.68 9.27
N GLY A 163 -8.98 -19.08 9.92
CA GLY A 163 -7.59 -19.58 9.94
C GLY A 163 -7.44 -20.89 10.69
#